data_76f2187f95051c7b6676ae1676602b4d
#
_entry.id   76f2187f95051c7b6676ae1676602b4d
#
_cell.length_a   1.000
_cell.length_b   1.000
_cell.length_c   1.000
_cell.angle_alpha   90.00
_cell.angle_beta   90.00
_cell.angle_gamma   90.00
#
_symmetry.space_group_name_H-M   'P 1'
#
loop_
_entity.id
_entity.type
_entity.pdbx_description
1 polymer ?
#
loop_
_entity_poly.entity_id
_entity_poly.type
_entity_poly.pdbx_seq_one_letter_code
_entity_poly.pdbx_strand_id
1 'polypeptide(L)'
;MAAARKTVSVIIPVFNGEATIAAAIDSALAQEFGGDLEVIVVNDGSTDATLSVLEAYRGRVTVLDRANGGPASARNVGVQASHGEYVAFLDADDIWMPRKLEKTLAALDSDSGVAMAYTNASMMAGGGELLGTTYTPEDEKRAPAMEDMLSRLWNILPSTAVMTRATFDQIGGFREEFATAHPQWEDGYFMIVAREQGRFVYLDQPTVLYRVAASVRENLKRRRVWKNDSENPETMRVDRYVRNFELMDRLVRERYGERALRLLASIRRATAGSLVSIGLTVMLDYDRLFARRCYRLALHYDPYNAKTYVRIAWTFLPVRVARTISAALPPRIQRAVSGPAHA
;
A
#
# COMPACT_ATOMS: atom_id res chain seq x y z
N MET A 1 -0.41 -28.32 31.87
CA MET A 1 -0.22 -26.88 32.03
C MET A 1 -1.10 -26.19 31.00
N ALA A 2 -1.98 -25.27 31.40
CA ALA A 2 -2.74 -24.45 30.43
C ALA A 2 -1.71 -23.66 29.59
N ALA A 3 -1.83 -23.70 28.25
CA ALA A 3 -1.03 -22.85 27.39
C ALA A 3 -1.21 -21.39 27.83
N ALA A 4 -0.11 -20.62 27.89
CA ALA A 4 -0.20 -19.19 28.18
C ALA A 4 -1.14 -18.53 27.15
N ARG A 5 -2.05 -17.67 27.62
CA ARG A 5 -2.96 -16.96 26.72
C ARG A 5 -2.15 -15.99 25.86
N LYS A 6 -2.35 -16.06 24.56
CA LYS A 6 -1.72 -15.15 23.61
C LYS A 6 -2.25 -13.74 23.81
N THR A 7 -1.37 -12.76 23.79
CA THR A 7 -1.75 -11.35 23.87
C THR A 7 -1.46 -10.67 22.53
N VAL A 8 -2.48 -10.01 21.97
CA VAL A 8 -2.40 -9.31 20.69
C VAL A 8 -2.63 -7.83 20.89
N SER A 9 -1.71 -7.00 20.42
CA SER A 9 -1.91 -5.55 20.33
C SER A 9 -2.30 -5.18 18.91
N VAL A 10 -3.47 -4.56 18.79
CA VAL A 10 -3.98 -4.01 17.53
C VAL A 10 -3.75 -2.52 17.52
N ILE A 11 -2.99 -2.05 16.54
CA ILE A 11 -2.63 -0.64 16.38
C ILE A 11 -3.46 -0.04 15.25
N ILE A 12 -4.23 1.01 15.57
CA ILE A 12 -5.10 1.71 14.62
C ILE A 12 -4.63 3.16 14.49
N PRO A 13 -3.80 3.50 13.48
CA PRO A 13 -3.47 4.89 13.20
C PRO A 13 -4.68 5.59 12.57
N VAL A 14 -5.00 6.80 13.01
CA VAL A 14 -6.10 7.58 12.43
C VAL A 14 -5.72 9.05 12.25
N PHE A 15 -6.06 9.59 11.09
CA PHE A 15 -6.02 11.01 10.77
C PHE A 15 -7.25 11.38 9.95
N ASN A 16 -8.13 12.24 10.50
CA ASN A 16 -9.40 12.64 9.87
C ASN A 16 -10.26 11.43 9.47
N GLY A 17 -10.57 10.58 10.45
CA GLY A 17 -11.32 9.33 10.27
C GLY A 17 -12.69 9.31 10.92
N GLU A 18 -13.33 10.46 11.17
CA GLU A 18 -14.62 10.57 11.89
C GLU A 18 -15.71 9.64 11.36
N ALA A 19 -15.71 9.39 10.03
CA ALA A 19 -16.72 8.58 9.38
C ALA A 19 -16.46 7.06 9.46
N THR A 20 -15.25 6.61 9.79
CA THR A 20 -14.86 5.20 9.63
C THR A 20 -14.26 4.57 10.88
N ILE A 21 -13.59 5.36 11.73
CA ILE A 21 -12.86 4.87 12.90
C ILE A 21 -13.69 4.02 13.86
N ALA A 22 -14.97 4.36 14.06
CA ALA A 22 -15.86 3.59 14.91
C ALA A 22 -16.01 2.14 14.42
N ALA A 23 -16.24 1.95 13.11
CA ALA A 23 -16.38 0.62 12.52
C ALA A 23 -15.07 -0.18 12.59
N ALA A 24 -13.92 0.47 12.41
CA ALA A 24 -12.62 -0.17 12.57
C ALA A 24 -12.41 -0.66 14.01
N ILE A 25 -12.63 0.18 15.02
CA ILE A 25 -12.50 -0.18 16.43
C ILE A 25 -13.46 -1.32 16.81
N ASP A 26 -14.74 -1.20 16.44
CA ASP A 26 -15.74 -2.24 16.74
C ASP A 26 -15.36 -3.58 16.12
N SER A 27 -14.82 -3.59 14.91
CA SER A 27 -14.36 -4.81 14.24
C SER A 27 -13.15 -5.46 14.93
N ALA A 28 -12.25 -4.64 15.49
CA ALA A 28 -11.11 -5.12 16.27
C ALA A 28 -11.58 -5.71 17.62
N LEU A 29 -12.47 -5.01 18.31
CA LEU A 29 -13.02 -5.46 19.60
C LEU A 29 -13.92 -6.70 19.47
N ALA A 30 -14.49 -6.95 18.29
CA ALA A 30 -15.33 -8.13 18.00
C ALA A 30 -14.53 -9.36 17.55
N GLN A 31 -13.18 -9.37 17.67
CA GLN A 31 -12.38 -10.50 17.26
C GLN A 31 -12.60 -11.74 18.15
N GLU A 32 -12.87 -12.85 17.50
CA GLU A 32 -13.06 -14.18 18.13
C GLU A 32 -11.73 -14.95 18.07
N PHE A 33 -11.02 -15.04 19.19
CA PHE A 33 -9.81 -15.86 19.33
C PHE A 33 -9.54 -16.18 20.80
N GLY A 34 -8.72 -17.19 21.06
CA GLY A 34 -8.46 -17.70 22.42
C GLY A 34 -7.38 -16.94 23.19
N GLY A 35 -7.35 -15.60 23.12
CA GLY A 35 -6.32 -14.76 23.71
C GLY A 35 -6.85 -13.47 24.34
N ASP A 36 -5.93 -12.62 24.76
CA ASP A 36 -6.21 -11.31 25.31
C ASP A 36 -5.92 -10.23 24.24
N LEU A 37 -6.80 -9.23 24.13
CA LEU A 37 -6.77 -8.20 23.13
C LEU A 37 -6.49 -6.84 23.76
N GLU A 38 -5.49 -6.14 23.22
CA GLU A 38 -5.22 -4.73 23.49
C GLU A 38 -5.44 -3.95 22.19
N VAL A 39 -6.29 -2.92 22.23
CA VAL A 39 -6.53 -2.05 21.07
C VAL A 39 -6.00 -0.66 21.39
N ILE A 40 -5.09 -0.16 20.58
CA ILE A 40 -4.47 1.15 20.71
C ILE A 40 -4.79 1.96 19.46
N VAL A 41 -5.50 3.06 19.64
CA VAL A 41 -5.82 4.03 18.59
C VAL A 41 -4.87 5.20 18.72
N VAL A 42 -4.14 5.51 17.65
CA VAL A 42 -3.25 6.67 17.62
C VAL A 42 -3.86 7.74 16.74
N ASN A 43 -4.41 8.78 17.38
CA ASN A 43 -4.89 9.97 16.69
C ASN A 43 -3.71 10.84 16.28
N ASP A 44 -3.43 10.88 15.01
CA ASP A 44 -2.26 11.56 14.42
C ASP A 44 -2.60 13.01 14.05
N GLY A 45 -3.17 13.76 15.01
CA GLY A 45 -3.48 15.19 14.86
C GLY A 45 -4.69 15.47 13.99
N SER A 46 -5.77 14.68 14.10
CA SER A 46 -7.02 14.92 13.36
C SER A 46 -7.62 16.29 13.67
N THR A 47 -8.20 16.90 12.63
CA THR A 47 -8.85 18.22 12.67
C THR A 47 -10.36 18.16 12.48
N ASP A 48 -10.91 16.97 12.24
CA ASP A 48 -12.33 16.66 12.16
C ASP A 48 -12.88 16.16 13.51
N ALA A 49 -14.07 15.57 13.54
CA ALA A 49 -14.68 15.06 14.75
C ALA A 49 -14.10 13.71 15.25
N THR A 50 -12.97 13.25 14.74
CA THR A 50 -12.36 11.95 15.11
C THR A 50 -12.20 11.81 16.63
N LEU A 51 -11.64 12.82 17.32
CA LEU A 51 -11.47 12.77 18.78
C LEU A 51 -12.80 12.65 19.52
N SER A 52 -13.83 13.32 19.05
CA SER A 52 -15.17 13.21 19.63
C SER A 52 -15.75 11.79 19.50
N VAL A 53 -15.49 11.13 18.36
CA VAL A 53 -15.89 9.73 18.18
C VAL A 53 -15.12 8.82 19.13
N LEU A 54 -13.82 9.05 19.34
CA LEU A 54 -12.97 8.23 20.21
C LEU A 54 -13.36 8.31 21.69
N GLU A 55 -13.98 9.41 22.13
CA GLU A 55 -14.49 9.54 23.49
C GLU A 55 -15.50 8.43 23.87
N ALA A 56 -16.29 7.94 22.91
CA ALA A 56 -17.24 6.84 23.13
C ALA A 56 -16.56 5.49 23.42
N TYR A 57 -15.26 5.38 23.16
CA TYR A 57 -14.49 4.16 23.36
C TYR A 57 -13.58 4.20 24.60
N ARG A 58 -13.67 5.26 25.43
CA ARG A 58 -12.90 5.36 26.67
C ARG A 58 -13.10 4.13 27.54
N GLY A 59 -11.98 3.60 28.06
CA GLY A 59 -11.97 2.40 28.90
C GLY A 59 -12.12 1.08 28.14
N ARG A 60 -12.39 1.12 26.83
CA ARG A 60 -12.39 -0.06 25.97
C ARG A 60 -11.15 -0.16 25.09
N VAL A 61 -10.58 0.99 24.72
CA VAL A 61 -9.35 1.11 23.96
C VAL A 61 -8.43 2.15 24.59
N THR A 62 -7.13 2.04 24.31
CA THR A 62 -6.16 3.10 24.63
C THR A 62 -6.11 4.10 23.49
N VAL A 63 -6.35 5.38 23.79
CA VAL A 63 -6.26 6.46 22.79
C VAL A 63 -5.00 7.27 23.07
N LEU A 64 -4.13 7.38 22.07
CA LEU A 64 -2.95 8.25 22.07
C LEU A 64 -3.20 9.41 21.11
N ASP A 65 -3.20 10.64 21.64
CA ASP A 65 -3.37 11.85 20.85
C ASP A 65 -2.02 12.55 20.65
N ARG A 66 -1.69 12.96 19.42
CA ARG A 66 -0.40 13.55 19.09
C ARG A 66 -0.50 14.52 17.91
N ALA A 67 0.56 15.32 17.72
CA ALA A 67 0.71 16.10 16.49
C ALA A 67 0.96 15.17 15.30
N ASN A 68 0.46 15.58 14.12
CA ASN A 68 0.58 14.79 12.89
C ASN A 68 2.04 14.50 12.52
N GLY A 69 2.38 13.22 12.44
CA GLY A 69 3.69 12.71 12.04
C GLY A 69 3.61 11.68 10.91
N GLY A 70 2.40 11.40 10.43
CA GLY A 70 2.12 10.42 9.38
C GLY A 70 1.93 8.99 9.88
N PRO A 71 1.42 8.10 9.02
CA PRO A 71 0.99 6.75 9.41
C PRO A 71 2.13 5.87 9.92
N ALA A 72 3.34 5.98 9.38
CA ALA A 72 4.53 5.27 9.85
C ALA A 72 4.82 5.60 11.33
N SER A 73 4.89 6.89 11.66
CA SER A 73 5.15 7.37 13.00
C SER A 73 4.02 6.99 13.95
N ALA A 74 2.77 7.10 13.53
CA ALA A 74 1.61 6.71 14.33
C ALA A 74 1.62 5.20 14.66
N ARG A 75 1.94 4.34 13.68
CA ARG A 75 2.09 2.89 13.93
C ARG A 75 3.23 2.59 14.91
N ASN A 76 4.39 3.25 14.77
CA ASN A 76 5.53 3.08 15.68
C ASN A 76 5.16 3.46 17.11
N VAL A 77 4.54 4.62 17.31
CA VAL A 77 4.10 5.10 18.64
C VAL A 77 3.09 4.13 19.26
N GLY A 78 2.15 3.63 18.46
CA GLY A 78 1.18 2.63 18.94
C GLY A 78 1.85 1.34 19.40
N VAL A 79 2.84 0.84 18.64
CA VAL A 79 3.59 -0.35 19.05
C VAL A 79 4.44 -0.09 20.29
N GLN A 80 5.07 1.07 20.41
CA GLN A 80 5.85 1.43 21.60
C GLN A 80 5.01 1.46 22.88
N ALA A 81 3.75 1.87 22.78
CA ALA A 81 2.81 1.93 23.90
C ALA A 81 2.12 0.59 24.20
N SER A 82 2.35 -0.43 23.40
CA SER A 82 1.64 -1.71 23.47
C SER A 82 2.47 -2.81 24.15
N HIS A 83 1.81 -3.86 24.66
CA HIS A 83 2.43 -4.92 25.46
C HIS A 83 2.21 -6.35 24.91
N GLY A 84 1.41 -6.49 23.83
CA GLY A 84 1.08 -7.78 23.26
C GLY A 84 2.31 -8.53 22.69
N GLU A 85 2.29 -9.85 22.79
CA GLU A 85 3.27 -10.74 22.19
C GLU A 85 3.20 -10.70 20.65
N TYR A 86 1.99 -10.45 20.12
CA TYR A 86 1.73 -10.27 18.69
C TYR A 86 1.30 -8.85 18.41
N VAL A 87 1.71 -8.35 17.26
CA VAL A 87 1.37 -7.02 16.75
C VAL A 87 0.58 -7.18 15.46
N ALA A 88 -0.54 -6.47 15.39
CA ALA A 88 -1.39 -6.36 14.22
C ALA A 88 -1.71 -4.90 13.94
N PHE A 89 -1.86 -4.54 12.67
CA PHE A 89 -2.25 -3.20 12.26
C PHE A 89 -3.65 -3.24 11.63
N LEU A 90 -4.42 -2.18 11.85
CA LEU A 90 -5.72 -1.99 11.22
C LEU A 90 -5.83 -0.52 10.81
N ASP A 91 -5.95 -0.26 9.51
CA ASP A 91 -6.16 1.10 9.02
C ASP A 91 -7.57 1.58 9.40
N ALA A 92 -7.69 2.86 9.74
CA ALA A 92 -8.90 3.43 10.34
C ALA A 92 -10.15 3.41 9.44
N ASP A 93 -9.98 3.07 8.16
CA ASP A 93 -11.05 2.94 7.16
C ASP A 93 -11.36 1.50 6.76
N ASP A 94 -10.61 0.51 7.30
CA ASP A 94 -10.81 -0.92 7.07
C ASP A 94 -11.67 -1.56 8.17
N ILE A 95 -12.19 -2.77 7.88
CA ILE A 95 -13.00 -3.56 8.81
C ILE A 95 -12.49 -4.99 8.84
N TRP A 96 -12.23 -5.52 10.02
CA TRP A 96 -11.86 -6.93 10.20
C TRP A 96 -13.07 -7.85 10.29
N MET A 97 -12.96 -9.05 9.73
CA MET A 97 -13.92 -10.13 9.95
C MET A 97 -13.64 -10.84 11.29
N PRO A 98 -14.65 -11.42 11.95
CA PRO A 98 -14.56 -11.87 13.35
C PRO A 98 -13.43 -12.83 13.71
N ARG A 99 -13.00 -13.70 12.79
CA ARG A 99 -11.99 -14.74 13.07
C ARG A 99 -10.63 -14.51 12.41
N LYS A 100 -10.32 -13.24 12.11
CA LYS A 100 -9.03 -12.90 11.48
C LYS A 100 -7.84 -13.26 12.37
N LEU A 101 -7.87 -12.83 13.63
CA LEU A 101 -6.77 -13.09 14.56
C LEU A 101 -6.57 -14.58 14.83
N GLU A 102 -7.63 -15.34 15.05
CA GLU A 102 -7.53 -16.79 15.21
C GLU A 102 -6.76 -17.45 14.07
N LYS A 103 -7.13 -17.12 12.82
CA LYS A 103 -6.52 -17.72 11.62
C LYS A 103 -5.06 -17.32 11.44
N THR A 104 -4.74 -16.06 11.61
CA THR A 104 -3.38 -15.55 11.42
C THR A 104 -2.44 -16.01 12.53
N LEU A 105 -2.90 -16.09 13.78
CA LEU A 105 -2.10 -16.62 14.89
C LEU A 105 -1.82 -18.12 14.71
N ALA A 106 -2.80 -18.92 14.25
CA ALA A 106 -2.58 -20.32 13.95
C ALA A 106 -1.52 -20.52 12.86
N ALA A 107 -1.48 -19.65 11.86
CA ALA A 107 -0.47 -19.68 10.80
C ALA A 107 0.92 -19.26 11.31
N LEU A 108 1.02 -18.28 12.19
CA LEU A 108 2.29 -17.87 12.82
C LEU A 108 2.88 -18.97 13.67
N ASP A 109 2.05 -19.70 14.43
CA ASP A 109 2.53 -20.76 15.32
C ASP A 109 2.84 -22.07 14.59
N SER A 110 2.50 -22.18 13.32
CA SER A 110 2.72 -23.43 12.56
C SER A 110 4.20 -23.77 12.43
N ASP A 111 5.09 -22.78 12.51
CA ASP A 111 6.54 -22.94 12.41
C ASP A 111 7.26 -21.69 12.93
N SER A 112 8.32 -21.89 13.71
CA SER A 112 9.14 -20.82 14.28
C SER A 112 9.87 -19.94 13.25
N GLY A 113 9.98 -20.38 11.99
CA GLY A 113 10.56 -19.60 10.89
C GLY A 113 9.58 -18.65 10.20
N VAL A 114 8.33 -18.53 10.69
CA VAL A 114 7.34 -17.60 10.14
C VAL A 114 7.51 -16.23 10.77
N ALA A 115 7.90 -15.23 9.95
CA ALA A 115 8.01 -13.84 10.37
C ALA A 115 6.66 -13.11 10.38
N MET A 116 5.76 -13.47 9.44
CA MET A 116 4.49 -12.81 9.25
C MET A 116 3.44 -13.76 8.67
N ALA A 117 2.21 -13.66 9.15
CA ALA A 117 1.04 -14.24 8.50
C ALA A 117 0.13 -13.13 7.98
N TYR A 118 -0.40 -13.29 6.77
CA TYR A 118 -1.33 -12.32 6.18
C TYR A 118 -2.42 -13.01 5.37
N THR A 119 -3.52 -12.30 5.18
CA THR A 119 -4.72 -12.82 4.53
C THR A 119 -5.04 -12.05 3.26
N ASN A 120 -5.98 -12.58 2.48
CA ASN A 120 -6.62 -11.80 1.43
C ASN A 120 -7.56 -10.74 2.05
N ALA A 121 -7.94 -9.74 1.27
CA ALA A 121 -8.95 -8.77 1.62
C ALA A 121 -10.00 -8.65 0.51
N SER A 122 -11.25 -8.38 0.89
CA SER A 122 -12.31 -7.99 -0.02
C SER A 122 -12.30 -6.46 -0.19
N MET A 123 -12.18 -5.98 -1.42
CA MET A 123 -12.25 -4.55 -1.71
C MET A 123 -13.69 -4.07 -1.56
N MET A 124 -13.88 -2.99 -0.81
CA MET A 124 -15.18 -2.39 -0.52
C MET A 124 -15.21 -0.92 -0.96
N ALA A 125 -16.20 -0.55 -1.75
CA ALA A 125 -16.46 0.85 -2.09
C ALA A 125 -17.01 1.63 -0.89
N GLY A 126 -16.94 2.97 -0.91
CA GLY A 126 -17.44 3.83 0.16
C GLY A 126 -18.92 3.60 0.54
N GLY A 127 -19.72 3.06 -0.35
CA GLY A 127 -21.13 2.66 -0.11
C GLY A 127 -21.32 1.22 0.38
N GLY A 128 -20.26 0.47 0.69
CA GLY A 128 -20.34 -0.92 1.17
C GLY A 128 -20.40 -1.99 0.06
N GLU A 129 -20.40 -1.60 -1.21
CA GLU A 129 -20.41 -2.54 -2.35
C GLU A 129 -19.06 -3.27 -2.44
N LEU A 130 -19.08 -4.59 -2.56
CA LEU A 130 -17.88 -5.40 -2.75
C LEU A 130 -17.46 -5.38 -4.22
N LEU A 131 -16.15 -5.14 -4.46
CA LEU A 131 -15.56 -4.97 -5.78
C LEU A 131 -14.69 -6.16 -6.22
N GLY A 132 -14.51 -7.17 -5.37
CA GLY A 132 -13.60 -8.31 -5.56
C GLY A 132 -12.57 -8.41 -4.44
N THR A 133 -11.54 -9.23 -4.65
CA THR A 133 -10.44 -9.44 -3.68
C THR A 133 -9.17 -8.71 -4.11
N THR A 134 -8.26 -8.45 -3.17
CA THR A 134 -6.98 -7.79 -3.44
C THR A 134 -5.97 -8.67 -4.15
N TYR A 135 -6.02 -9.98 -3.88
CA TYR A 135 -5.15 -10.96 -4.53
C TYR A 135 -5.98 -11.93 -5.37
N THR A 136 -5.44 -12.31 -6.53
CA THR A 136 -6.08 -13.31 -7.40
C THR A 136 -5.57 -14.71 -7.09
N PRO A 137 -6.30 -15.78 -7.48
CA PRO A 137 -5.83 -17.16 -7.33
C PRO A 137 -4.46 -17.45 -7.96
N GLU A 138 -4.06 -16.69 -8.96
CA GLU A 138 -2.74 -16.81 -9.60
C GLU A 138 -1.62 -16.21 -8.74
N ASP A 139 -1.94 -15.22 -7.91
CA ASP A 139 -1.02 -14.62 -6.94
C ASP A 139 -0.79 -15.56 -5.73
N GLU A 140 -1.74 -16.45 -5.43
CA GLU A 140 -1.77 -17.33 -4.27
C GLU A 140 -0.66 -18.39 -4.23
N LYS A 141 -0.20 -18.85 -5.38
CA LYS A 141 0.77 -19.96 -5.47
C LYS A 141 2.19 -19.56 -5.09
N ARG A 142 2.41 -18.31 -4.73
CA ARG A 142 3.74 -17.78 -4.43
C ARG A 142 3.71 -16.99 -3.13
N ALA A 143 4.17 -17.61 -2.04
CA ALA A 143 4.77 -16.80 -0.99
C ALA A 143 5.84 -15.91 -1.69
N PRO A 144 5.70 -14.57 -1.70
CA PRO A 144 6.54 -13.75 -2.56
C PRO A 144 8.00 -13.92 -2.18
N ALA A 145 8.82 -14.34 -3.14
CA ALA A 145 10.25 -14.22 -2.99
C ALA A 145 10.59 -12.72 -2.82
N MET A 146 11.71 -12.40 -2.19
CA MET A 146 12.15 -11.02 -2.02
C MET A 146 12.12 -10.25 -3.35
N GLU A 147 12.53 -10.90 -4.44
CA GLU A 147 12.53 -10.35 -5.80
C GLU A 147 11.13 -10.05 -6.32
N ASP A 148 10.13 -10.87 -5.98
CA ASP A 148 8.74 -10.65 -6.38
C ASP A 148 8.14 -9.45 -5.63
N MET A 149 8.43 -9.31 -4.33
CA MET A 149 8.01 -8.16 -3.52
C MET A 149 8.57 -6.85 -4.08
N LEU A 150 9.83 -6.87 -4.49
CA LEU A 150 10.52 -5.72 -5.06
C LEU A 150 10.08 -5.42 -6.49
N SER A 151 9.82 -6.45 -7.32
CA SER A 151 9.48 -6.27 -8.73
C SER A 151 8.06 -5.77 -8.96
N ARG A 152 7.14 -6.09 -8.06
CA ARG A 152 5.72 -5.75 -8.19
C ARG A 152 5.29 -4.66 -7.23
N LEU A 153 6.19 -4.13 -6.37
CA LEU A 153 5.80 -3.35 -5.20
C LEU A 153 4.64 -4.08 -4.49
N TRP A 154 4.89 -5.36 -4.19
CA TRP A 154 3.87 -6.23 -3.61
C TRP A 154 3.37 -5.61 -2.31
N ASN A 155 2.21 -5.02 -2.37
CA ASN A 155 1.66 -4.28 -1.26
C ASN A 155 0.84 -5.24 -0.40
N ILE A 156 1.49 -5.83 0.62
CA ILE A 156 0.75 -6.48 1.68
C ILE A 156 0.13 -5.36 2.51
N LEU A 157 -1.20 -5.29 2.50
CA LEU A 157 -1.94 -4.31 3.27
C LEU A 157 -1.68 -4.54 4.77
N PRO A 158 -1.24 -3.53 5.54
CA PRO A 158 -1.00 -3.68 6.97
C PRO A 158 -2.19 -4.28 7.70
N SER A 159 -3.41 -3.91 7.33
CA SER A 159 -4.65 -4.45 7.91
C SER A 159 -4.81 -5.96 7.76
N THR A 160 -4.11 -6.60 6.83
CA THR A 160 -4.17 -8.06 6.64
C THR A 160 -3.12 -8.82 7.44
N ALA A 161 -2.05 -8.15 7.88
CA ALA A 161 -0.85 -8.77 8.45
C ALA A 161 -0.89 -8.87 9.97
N VAL A 162 -0.26 -9.94 10.50
CA VAL A 162 0.05 -10.13 11.93
C VAL A 162 1.45 -10.71 12.04
N MET A 163 2.22 -10.27 13.02
CA MET A 163 3.57 -10.75 13.31
C MET A 163 3.82 -10.82 14.81
N THR A 164 4.91 -11.45 15.23
CA THR A 164 5.34 -11.37 16.63
C THR A 164 5.94 -10.00 16.92
N ARG A 165 5.87 -9.57 18.17
CA ARG A 165 6.59 -8.36 18.62
C ARG A 165 8.08 -8.46 18.34
N ALA A 166 8.68 -9.61 18.62
CA ALA A 166 10.10 -9.84 18.36
C ALA A 166 10.47 -9.60 16.89
N THR A 167 9.60 -10.03 15.96
CA THR A 167 9.78 -9.73 14.52
C THR A 167 9.72 -8.23 14.25
N PHE A 168 8.72 -7.52 14.81
CA PHE A 168 8.62 -6.06 14.66
C PHE A 168 9.86 -5.33 15.19
N ASP A 169 10.33 -5.72 16.35
CA ASP A 169 11.51 -5.12 16.99
C ASP A 169 12.78 -5.36 16.15
N GLN A 170 12.94 -6.55 15.57
CA GLN A 170 14.04 -6.87 14.66
C GLN A 170 14.01 -6.07 13.36
N ILE A 171 12.80 -5.74 12.84
CA ILE A 171 12.63 -4.87 11.68
C ILE A 171 13.08 -3.44 12.01
N GLY A 172 12.90 -3.01 13.24
CA GLY A 172 13.20 -1.65 13.73
C GLY A 172 12.08 -0.65 13.44
N GLY A 173 10.84 -1.14 13.23
CA GLY A 173 9.65 -0.33 12.97
C GLY A 173 9.54 0.19 11.54
N PHE A 174 8.53 1.03 11.33
CA PHE A 174 8.31 1.72 10.05
C PHE A 174 9.27 2.91 9.90
N ARG A 175 9.77 3.12 8.68
CA ARG A 175 10.65 4.26 8.37
C ARG A 175 9.82 5.53 8.21
N GLU A 176 10.00 6.47 9.15
CA GLU A 176 9.20 7.70 9.22
C GLU A 176 9.57 8.71 8.12
N GLU A 177 10.74 8.56 7.50
CA GLU A 177 11.17 9.42 6.40
C GLU A 177 10.25 9.36 5.17
N PHE A 178 9.43 8.29 5.03
CA PHE A 178 8.40 8.19 4.01
C PHE A 178 7.15 9.00 4.32
N ALA A 179 6.98 9.48 5.57
CA ALA A 179 5.75 10.11 6.05
C ALA A 179 5.33 11.37 5.26
N THR A 180 6.28 12.08 4.65
CA THR A 180 6.02 13.32 3.91
C THR A 180 5.67 13.10 2.45
N ALA A 181 5.74 11.87 1.97
CA ALA A 181 5.82 11.64 0.54
C ALA A 181 4.61 10.93 -0.10
N HIS A 182 4.16 9.80 0.41
CA HIS A 182 2.93 9.08 0.00
C HIS A 182 2.79 7.82 0.85
N PRO A 183 1.58 7.49 1.36
CA PRO A 183 1.37 6.43 2.34
C PRO A 183 1.41 5.01 1.77
N GLN A 184 2.32 4.64 0.91
CA GLN A 184 2.42 3.27 0.37
C GLN A 184 3.85 2.75 0.28
N TRP A 185 4.84 3.61 0.50
CA TRP A 185 6.25 3.23 0.40
C TRP A 185 6.81 2.78 1.73
N GLU A 186 6.31 3.34 2.85
CA GLU A 186 6.67 2.90 4.20
C GLU A 186 6.29 1.44 4.42
N ASP A 187 5.09 1.03 3.98
CA ASP A 187 4.61 -0.35 4.06
C ASP A 187 5.48 -1.27 3.20
N GLY A 188 5.78 -0.86 1.97
CA GLY A 188 6.63 -1.62 1.05
C GLY A 188 8.03 -1.86 1.61
N TYR A 189 8.69 -0.84 2.14
CA TYR A 189 10.02 -1.00 2.77
C TYR A 189 9.95 -1.87 4.01
N PHE A 190 8.95 -1.66 4.87
CA PHE A 190 8.72 -2.47 6.05
C PHE A 190 8.57 -3.96 5.69
N MET A 191 7.77 -4.28 4.67
CA MET A 191 7.58 -5.67 4.22
C MET A 191 8.87 -6.30 3.67
N ILE A 192 9.71 -5.53 2.96
CA ILE A 192 11.01 -5.99 2.49
C ILE A 192 11.90 -6.40 3.67
N VAL A 193 11.99 -5.56 4.68
CA VAL A 193 12.81 -5.84 5.88
C VAL A 193 12.21 -6.97 6.71
N ALA A 194 10.89 -7.02 6.81
CA ALA A 194 10.19 -8.12 7.50
C ALA A 194 10.46 -9.48 6.84
N ARG A 195 10.57 -9.52 5.50
CA ARG A 195 10.86 -10.76 4.77
C ARG A 195 12.24 -11.36 5.07
N GLU A 196 13.18 -10.54 5.53
CA GLU A 196 14.51 -11.02 5.98
C GLU A 196 14.44 -11.77 7.32
N GLN A 197 13.44 -11.45 8.15
CA GLN A 197 13.31 -12.05 9.47
C GLN A 197 12.74 -13.48 9.40
N GLY A 198 12.19 -13.88 8.26
CA GLY A 198 11.64 -15.21 8.06
C GLY A 198 10.68 -15.30 6.88
N ARG A 199 10.05 -16.44 6.74
CA ARG A 199 9.06 -16.63 5.67
C ARG A 199 7.72 -15.99 6.02
N PHE A 200 6.98 -15.62 4.99
CA PHE A 200 5.59 -15.17 5.12
C PHE A 200 4.64 -16.33 4.83
N VAL A 201 3.53 -16.38 5.56
CA VAL A 201 2.44 -17.32 5.31
C VAL A 201 1.24 -16.54 4.82
N TYR A 202 0.81 -16.86 3.62
CA TYR A 202 -0.42 -16.33 3.03
C TYR A 202 -1.59 -17.26 3.27
N LEU A 203 -2.71 -16.71 3.71
CA LEU A 203 -3.98 -17.39 3.85
C LEU A 203 -4.96 -16.82 2.81
N ASP A 204 -5.35 -17.64 1.85
CA ASP A 204 -6.31 -17.26 0.82
C ASP A 204 -7.75 -17.23 1.35
N GLN A 205 -7.95 -16.39 2.33
CA GLN A 205 -9.26 -16.14 2.91
C GLN A 205 -9.37 -14.63 3.13
N PRO A 206 -10.32 -13.94 2.52
CA PRO A 206 -10.54 -12.55 2.80
C PRO A 206 -11.07 -12.41 4.23
N THR A 207 -10.27 -11.78 5.08
CA THR A 207 -10.61 -11.51 6.48
C THR A 207 -10.65 -10.02 6.78
N VAL A 208 -10.47 -9.20 5.77
CA VAL A 208 -10.50 -7.74 5.84
C VAL A 208 -11.41 -7.20 4.75
N LEU A 209 -12.27 -6.27 5.08
CA LEU A 209 -12.96 -5.41 4.13
C LEU A 209 -12.08 -4.16 3.95
N TYR A 210 -11.35 -4.13 2.83
CA TYR A 210 -10.45 -3.05 2.47
C TYR A 210 -11.23 -1.94 1.77
N ARG A 211 -11.28 -0.76 2.37
CA ARG A 211 -12.00 0.38 1.78
C ARG A 211 -11.20 1.06 0.69
N VAL A 212 -11.73 0.97 -0.52
CA VAL A 212 -11.15 1.65 -1.68
C VAL A 212 -11.68 3.07 -1.76
N ALA A 213 -10.79 4.06 -1.77
CA ALA A 213 -11.17 5.46 -1.90
C ALA A 213 -12.04 5.70 -3.14
N ALA A 214 -13.06 6.55 -2.99
CA ALA A 214 -13.98 6.90 -4.09
C ALA A 214 -13.24 7.40 -5.34
N SER A 215 -12.08 8.05 -5.16
CA SER A 215 -11.19 8.47 -6.24
C SER A 215 -10.64 7.28 -7.06
N VAL A 216 -10.37 6.13 -6.44
CA VAL A 216 -9.94 4.92 -7.18
C VAL A 216 -11.10 4.34 -7.97
N ARG A 217 -12.29 4.27 -7.38
CA ARG A 217 -13.51 3.85 -8.10
C ARG A 217 -13.86 4.83 -9.23
N GLU A 218 -13.72 6.10 -8.98
CA GLU A 218 -14.01 7.17 -9.92
C GLU A 218 -12.95 7.24 -11.02
N ASN A 219 -11.68 6.99 -10.70
CA ASN A 219 -10.60 6.85 -11.67
C ASN A 219 -10.71 5.56 -12.49
N LEU A 220 -11.25 4.48 -11.92
CA LEU A 220 -11.64 3.28 -12.67
C LEU A 220 -12.86 3.52 -13.55
N LYS A 221 -13.80 4.38 -13.15
CA LYS A 221 -15.01 4.73 -13.92
C LYS A 221 -14.91 6.04 -14.69
N ARG A 222 -14.15 7.01 -14.21
CA ARG A 222 -13.93 8.32 -14.82
C ARG A 222 -12.48 8.45 -15.28
N ARG A 223 -12.19 7.99 -16.44
CA ARG A 223 -11.09 8.54 -17.24
C ARG A 223 -11.49 9.95 -17.73
N ARG A 224 -11.77 10.89 -16.83
CA ARG A 224 -12.13 12.27 -17.17
C ARG A 224 -11.35 13.30 -16.34
N VAL A 225 -10.48 13.98 -17.05
CA VAL A 225 -10.31 15.43 -17.19
C VAL A 225 -10.10 16.27 -15.95
N TRP A 226 -8.87 16.69 -15.73
CA TRP A 226 -8.55 17.85 -14.90
C TRP A 226 -8.34 19.09 -15.78
N LYS A 227 -8.96 20.19 -15.43
CA LYS A 227 -8.73 21.50 -16.03
C LYS A 227 -8.04 22.38 -14.96
N ASN A 228 -6.85 22.86 -15.29
CA ASN A 228 -6.01 23.89 -14.70
C ASN A 228 -4.76 23.44 -13.92
N ASP A 229 -3.62 24.03 -14.31
CA ASP A 229 -2.28 23.48 -14.19
C ASP A 229 -1.37 24.01 -13.08
N SER A 230 -1.75 24.97 -12.26
CA SER A 230 -0.85 25.52 -11.23
C SER A 230 -0.86 24.75 -9.90
N GLU A 231 -1.81 23.87 -9.72
CA GLU A 231 -1.92 22.97 -8.56
C GLU A 231 -2.26 21.54 -8.98
N ASN A 232 -1.71 21.08 -10.11
CA ASN A 232 -2.04 19.77 -10.66
C ASN A 232 -1.59 18.67 -9.68
N PRO A 233 -2.54 17.92 -9.07
CA PRO A 233 -2.23 16.82 -8.15
C PRO A 233 -1.30 15.77 -8.75
N GLU A 234 -1.34 15.58 -10.07
CA GLU A 234 -0.50 14.62 -10.78
C GLU A 234 0.98 15.06 -10.84
N THR A 235 1.25 16.37 -10.95
CA THR A 235 2.63 16.90 -10.91
C THR A 235 3.23 16.68 -9.52
N MET A 236 2.49 17.00 -8.47
CA MET A 236 2.90 16.74 -7.08
C MET A 236 3.02 15.22 -6.81
N ARG A 237 2.22 14.41 -7.47
CA ARG A 237 2.29 12.95 -7.40
C ARG A 237 3.58 12.39 -7.97
N VAL A 238 4.00 12.85 -9.15
CA VAL A 238 5.24 12.39 -9.79
C VAL A 238 6.46 12.79 -8.97
N ASP A 239 6.53 14.03 -8.50
CA ASP A 239 7.66 14.52 -7.70
C ASP A 239 7.77 13.79 -6.34
N ARG A 240 6.63 13.47 -5.72
CA ARG A 240 6.58 12.62 -4.53
C ARG A 240 7.02 11.19 -4.84
N TYR A 241 6.53 10.64 -5.94
CA TYR A 241 6.86 9.28 -6.37
C TYR A 241 8.37 9.13 -6.63
N VAL A 242 8.98 10.09 -7.30
CA VAL A 242 10.43 10.13 -7.55
C VAL A 242 11.21 10.22 -6.23
N ARG A 243 10.85 11.14 -5.35
CA ARG A 243 11.51 11.29 -4.03
C ARG A 243 11.45 10.02 -3.20
N ASN A 244 10.32 9.34 -3.19
CA ASN A 244 10.16 8.07 -2.48
C ASN A 244 11.02 6.98 -3.09
N PHE A 245 11.08 6.92 -4.42
CA PHE A 245 11.97 5.98 -5.08
C PHE A 245 13.44 6.25 -4.73
N GLU A 246 13.87 7.50 -4.75
CA GLU A 246 15.24 7.89 -4.38
C GLU A 246 15.55 7.52 -2.91
N LEU A 247 14.59 7.73 -2.02
CA LEU A 247 14.70 7.29 -0.63
C LEU A 247 14.78 5.77 -0.53
N MET A 248 13.91 5.04 -1.22
CA MET A 248 13.93 3.57 -1.26
C MET A 248 15.26 3.06 -1.83
N ASP A 249 15.75 3.61 -2.95
CA ASP A 249 17.04 3.26 -3.56
C ASP A 249 18.17 3.46 -2.56
N ARG A 250 18.20 4.59 -1.84
CA ARG A 250 19.18 4.87 -0.81
C ARG A 250 19.12 3.86 0.33
N LEU A 251 17.94 3.65 0.94
CA LEU A 251 17.78 2.75 2.08
C LEU A 251 18.13 1.30 1.73
N VAL A 252 17.76 0.86 0.51
CA VAL A 252 18.11 -0.47 0.02
C VAL A 252 19.62 -0.60 -0.20
N ARG A 253 20.31 0.44 -0.69
CA ARG A 253 21.77 0.43 -0.82
C ARG A 253 22.49 0.42 0.54
N GLU A 254 22.03 1.27 1.46
CA GLU A 254 22.58 1.33 2.82
C GLU A 254 22.48 -0.04 3.52
N ARG A 255 21.36 -0.73 3.34
CA ARG A 255 21.10 -2.00 4.00
C ARG A 255 21.79 -3.20 3.32
N TYR A 256 21.80 -3.25 1.99
CA TYR A 256 22.19 -4.45 1.24
C TYR A 256 23.53 -4.36 0.51
N GLY A 257 24.17 -3.18 0.49
CA GLY A 257 25.44 -2.97 -0.20
C GLY A 257 25.40 -3.44 -1.66
N GLU A 258 26.35 -4.26 -2.07
CA GLU A 258 26.41 -4.76 -3.46
C GLU A 258 25.21 -5.66 -3.86
N ARG A 259 24.59 -6.34 -2.92
CA ARG A 259 23.36 -7.12 -3.18
C ARG A 259 22.19 -6.24 -3.62
N ALA A 260 22.23 -4.95 -3.27
CA ALA A 260 21.22 -3.96 -3.66
C ALA A 260 21.08 -3.85 -5.19
N LEU A 261 22.11 -4.07 -5.97
CA LEU A 261 22.07 -3.89 -7.42
C LEU A 261 20.99 -4.73 -8.12
N ARG A 262 20.84 -6.01 -7.71
CA ARG A 262 19.78 -6.90 -8.25
C ARG A 262 18.39 -6.48 -7.79
N LEU A 263 18.27 -6.16 -6.50
CA LEU A 263 17.02 -5.71 -5.88
C LEU A 263 16.54 -4.40 -6.52
N LEU A 264 17.44 -3.43 -6.65
CA LEU A 264 17.18 -2.13 -7.25
C LEU A 264 16.79 -2.20 -8.74
N ALA A 265 17.35 -3.16 -9.50
CA ALA A 265 16.97 -3.34 -10.90
C ALA A 265 15.47 -3.66 -11.06
N SER A 266 14.89 -4.42 -10.12
CA SER A 266 13.45 -4.73 -10.11
C SER A 266 12.61 -3.53 -9.69
N ILE A 267 13.01 -2.81 -8.63
CA ILE A 267 12.34 -1.58 -8.19
C ILE A 267 12.38 -0.52 -9.31
N ARG A 268 13.53 -0.34 -9.95
CA ARG A 268 13.70 0.61 -11.07
C ARG A 268 12.77 0.31 -12.23
N ARG A 269 12.66 -0.97 -12.65
CA ARG A 269 11.70 -1.36 -13.69
C ARG A 269 10.25 -1.11 -13.29
N ALA A 270 9.88 -1.41 -12.05
CA ALA A 270 8.54 -1.15 -11.54
C ALA A 270 8.23 0.36 -11.52
N THR A 271 9.19 1.18 -11.05
CA THR A 271 9.09 2.65 -11.05
C THR A 271 8.95 3.21 -12.46
N ALA A 272 9.77 2.74 -13.40
CA ALA A 272 9.65 3.10 -14.81
C ALA A 272 8.26 2.75 -15.37
N GLY A 273 7.75 1.56 -15.05
CA GLY A 273 6.42 1.11 -15.44
C GLY A 273 5.30 2.02 -14.91
N SER A 274 5.38 2.42 -13.65
CA SER A 274 4.41 3.34 -13.05
C SER A 274 4.45 4.74 -13.67
N LEU A 275 5.65 5.29 -13.89
CA LEU A 275 5.83 6.57 -14.57
C LEU A 275 5.29 6.55 -16.01
N VAL A 276 5.50 5.43 -16.72
CA VAL A 276 4.92 5.22 -18.05
C VAL A 276 3.39 5.19 -17.99
N SER A 277 2.80 4.53 -16.99
CA SER A 277 1.35 4.48 -16.81
C SER A 277 0.76 5.87 -16.55
N ILE A 278 1.39 6.64 -15.65
CA ILE A 278 1.00 8.03 -15.39
C ILE A 278 1.08 8.86 -16.68
N GLY A 279 2.22 8.78 -17.39
CA GLY A 279 2.40 9.49 -18.65
C GLY A 279 1.36 9.14 -19.72
N LEU A 280 0.93 7.88 -19.81
CA LEU A 280 -0.13 7.45 -20.73
C LEU A 280 -1.48 8.05 -20.37
N THR A 281 -1.83 8.05 -19.09
CA THR A 281 -3.11 8.60 -18.61
C THR A 281 -3.22 10.08 -18.95
N VAL A 282 -2.15 10.83 -18.73
CA VAL A 282 -2.13 12.29 -18.96
C VAL A 282 -1.98 12.65 -20.45
N MET A 283 -1.27 11.85 -21.24
CA MET A 283 -1.00 12.12 -22.65
C MET A 283 -2.26 12.19 -23.50
N LEU A 284 -3.22 11.32 -23.24
CA LEU A 284 -4.41 11.18 -24.07
C LEU A 284 -5.38 12.34 -23.89
N ASP A 285 -5.36 12.96 -22.73
CA ASP A 285 -6.40 13.88 -22.32
C ASP A 285 -5.94 15.36 -22.26
N TYR A 286 -4.70 15.73 -21.86
CA TYR A 286 -4.43 17.14 -21.57
C TYR A 286 -2.98 17.66 -21.63
N ASP A 287 -1.94 16.94 -21.20
CA ASP A 287 -0.61 17.53 -21.05
C ASP A 287 0.52 16.64 -21.58
N ARG A 288 0.87 16.94 -22.83
CA ARG A 288 1.97 16.25 -23.51
C ARG A 288 3.35 16.60 -22.96
N LEU A 289 3.52 17.79 -22.38
CA LEU A 289 4.78 18.19 -21.76
C LEU A 289 5.00 17.39 -20.50
N PHE A 290 3.98 17.24 -19.69
CA PHE A 290 4.01 16.41 -18.50
C PHE A 290 4.19 14.92 -18.83
N ALA A 291 3.49 14.40 -19.83
CA ALA A 291 3.70 13.03 -20.30
C ALA A 291 5.15 12.79 -20.74
N ARG A 292 5.77 13.74 -21.46
CA ARG A 292 7.20 13.68 -21.84
C ARG A 292 8.11 13.66 -20.61
N ARG A 293 7.80 14.43 -19.56
CA ARG A 293 8.54 14.40 -18.30
C ARG A 293 8.46 13.03 -17.66
N CYS A 294 7.27 12.44 -17.55
CA CYS A 294 7.09 11.09 -17.02
C CYS A 294 7.88 10.04 -17.81
N TYR A 295 7.85 10.11 -19.15
CA TYR A 295 8.59 9.16 -19.98
C TYR A 295 10.10 9.34 -19.90
N ARG A 296 10.60 10.57 -19.82
CA ARG A 296 12.05 10.83 -19.60
C ARG A 296 12.51 10.27 -18.26
N LEU A 297 11.74 10.49 -17.20
CA LEU A 297 12.00 9.89 -15.89
C LEU A 297 11.94 8.36 -15.94
N ALA A 298 10.97 7.78 -16.65
CA ALA A 298 10.89 6.34 -16.85
C ALA A 298 12.15 5.78 -17.52
N LEU A 299 12.69 6.48 -18.54
CA LEU A 299 13.95 6.09 -19.20
C LEU A 299 15.18 6.26 -18.31
N HIS A 300 15.15 7.17 -17.34
CA HIS A 300 16.22 7.28 -16.35
C HIS A 300 16.32 6.00 -15.50
N TYR A 301 15.19 5.39 -15.17
CA TYR A 301 15.14 4.16 -14.38
C TYR A 301 15.23 2.88 -15.21
N ASP A 302 14.73 2.88 -16.44
CA ASP A 302 14.80 1.76 -17.39
C ASP A 302 15.16 2.27 -18.79
N PRO A 303 16.45 2.53 -19.06
CA PRO A 303 16.91 3.11 -20.33
C PRO A 303 16.75 2.18 -21.53
N TYR A 304 16.56 0.89 -21.30
CA TYR A 304 16.39 -0.10 -22.37
C TYR A 304 14.94 -0.35 -22.78
N ASN A 305 13.98 0.37 -22.21
CA ASN A 305 12.56 0.23 -22.51
C ASN A 305 12.20 0.86 -23.87
N ALA A 306 12.37 0.11 -24.94
CA ALA A 306 12.10 0.57 -26.31
C ALA A 306 10.65 1.14 -26.46
N LYS A 307 9.65 0.57 -25.76
CA LYS A 307 8.27 1.06 -25.81
C LYS A 307 8.16 2.48 -25.28
N THR A 308 8.97 2.86 -24.29
CA THR A 308 8.96 4.21 -23.75
C THR A 308 9.50 5.24 -24.73
N TYR A 309 10.53 4.90 -25.52
CA TYR A 309 11.01 5.78 -26.60
C TYR A 309 9.93 6.01 -27.67
N VAL A 310 9.23 4.95 -28.09
CA VAL A 310 8.10 5.08 -29.03
C VAL A 310 7.03 6.01 -28.47
N ARG A 311 6.70 5.90 -27.18
CA ARG A 311 5.70 6.76 -26.53
C ARG A 311 6.15 8.22 -26.46
N ILE A 312 7.43 8.49 -26.23
CA ILE A 312 7.99 9.84 -26.32
C ILE A 312 7.80 10.40 -27.74
N ALA A 313 8.22 9.67 -28.75
CA ALA A 313 8.04 10.08 -30.15
C ALA A 313 6.56 10.38 -30.47
N TRP A 314 5.64 9.55 -29.95
CA TRP A 314 4.20 9.74 -30.11
C TRP A 314 3.68 11.07 -29.56
N THR A 315 4.29 11.61 -28.50
CA THR A 315 3.90 12.91 -27.93
C THR A 315 4.18 14.11 -28.85
N PHE A 316 4.99 13.92 -29.88
CA PHE A 316 5.30 14.99 -30.87
C PHE A 316 4.33 14.99 -32.05
N LEU A 317 3.54 13.95 -32.26
CA LEU A 317 2.56 13.89 -33.34
C LEU A 317 1.34 14.79 -33.04
N PRO A 318 0.75 15.49 -34.03
CA PRO A 318 -0.53 16.17 -33.85
C PRO A 318 -1.59 15.21 -33.31
N VAL A 319 -2.51 15.71 -32.43
CA VAL A 319 -3.52 14.84 -31.79
C VAL A 319 -4.35 14.05 -32.79
N ARG A 320 -4.78 14.73 -33.87
CA ARG A 320 -5.56 14.10 -34.94
C ARG A 320 -4.78 12.96 -35.61
N VAL A 321 -3.51 13.19 -35.91
CA VAL A 321 -2.62 12.18 -36.52
C VAL A 321 -2.39 11.01 -35.59
N ALA A 322 -2.07 11.27 -34.32
CA ALA A 322 -1.89 10.22 -33.33
C ALA A 322 -3.15 9.35 -33.17
N ARG A 323 -4.33 9.95 -33.10
CA ARG A 323 -5.62 9.21 -33.04
C ARG A 323 -5.87 8.37 -34.29
N THR A 324 -5.64 8.92 -35.49
CA THR A 324 -5.84 8.20 -36.75
C THR A 324 -4.91 6.99 -36.85
N ILE A 325 -3.63 7.18 -36.54
CA ILE A 325 -2.65 6.09 -36.55
C ILE A 325 -3.00 5.06 -35.47
N SER A 326 -3.38 5.49 -34.26
CA SER A 326 -3.79 4.57 -33.19
C SER A 326 -4.98 3.70 -33.61
N ALA A 327 -5.97 4.26 -34.27
CA ALA A 327 -7.14 3.54 -34.76
C ALA A 327 -6.79 2.53 -35.87
N ALA A 328 -5.74 2.78 -36.66
CA ALA A 328 -5.28 1.93 -37.74
C ALA A 328 -4.33 0.80 -37.32
N LEU A 329 -3.80 0.83 -36.08
CA LEU A 329 -2.86 -0.18 -35.59
C LEU A 329 -3.57 -1.49 -35.21
N PRO A 330 -2.92 -2.66 -35.37
CA PRO A 330 -3.43 -3.91 -34.82
C PRO A 330 -3.67 -3.83 -33.30
N PRO A 331 -4.69 -4.51 -32.75
CA PRO A 331 -5.08 -4.40 -31.33
C PRO A 331 -3.92 -4.60 -30.33
N ARG A 332 -2.95 -5.47 -30.66
CA ARG A 332 -1.76 -5.68 -29.81
C ARG A 332 -0.85 -4.45 -29.75
N ILE A 333 -0.72 -3.72 -30.86
CA ILE A 333 0.10 -2.52 -30.96
C ILE A 333 -0.69 -1.33 -30.39
N GLN A 334 -1.99 -1.25 -30.62
CA GLN A 334 -2.85 -0.24 -29.99
C GLN A 334 -2.71 -0.26 -28.47
N ARG A 335 -2.75 -1.45 -27.84
CA ARG A 335 -2.53 -1.60 -26.39
C ARG A 335 -1.15 -1.15 -25.94
N ALA A 336 -0.12 -1.32 -26.77
CA ALA A 336 1.25 -0.91 -26.46
C ALA A 336 1.43 0.62 -26.53
N VAL A 337 0.67 1.32 -27.36
CA VAL A 337 0.80 2.76 -27.64
C VAL A 337 -0.25 3.58 -26.86
N SER A 338 -1.47 3.03 -26.71
CA SER A 338 -2.61 3.74 -26.09
C SER A 338 -2.94 3.26 -24.67
N GLY A 339 -2.21 2.27 -24.13
CA GLY A 339 -2.61 1.60 -22.90
C GLY A 339 -3.76 0.60 -23.10
N PRO A 340 -4.20 -0.12 -22.08
CA PRO A 340 -5.32 -1.04 -22.21
C PRO A 340 -6.56 -0.28 -22.66
N ALA A 341 -7.04 -0.65 -23.85
CA ALA A 341 -8.32 -0.15 -24.34
C ALA A 341 -9.43 -0.61 -23.38
N HIS A 342 -10.39 0.23 -23.20
CA HIS A 342 -11.61 -0.09 -22.47
C HIS A 342 -12.23 -1.41 -22.96
N ALA A 343 -12.40 -2.38 -22.09
CA ALA A 343 -13.43 -3.37 -22.11
C ALA A 343 -14.38 -3.05 -20.96
#